data_793c59d576bb8461515005331e2df9d2
#
_entry.id   793c59d576bb8461515005331e2df9d2
#
_cell.length_a   1.000
_cell.length_b   1.000
_cell.length_c   1.000
_cell.angle_alpha   90.00
_cell.angle_beta   90.00
_cell.angle_gamma   90.00
#
_symmetry.space_group_name_H-M   'P 1'
#
loop_
_entity.id
_entity.type
_entity.pdbx_description
1 polymer ?
#
loop_
_entity_poly.entity_id
_entity_poly.type
_entity_poly.pdbx_seq_one_letter_code
_entity_poly.pdbx_strand_id
1 'polypeptide(L)'
;MLAPVWLAALAGVLVIALAFWLVSAASTTTVFVMRHAEKLTSDPADPDPALAPAGEARALELAQFFGRAPNGQGIDAIVVSEFRRTQDTVRPLANRTGVPVIRVPAEDVRGTAKRALAENRGGRVLIVGHSDTVPGIVEELSGIDVGPMSEAEYGIVYLVTIPRFSHAAVTRLDLP
;
A
#
# COMPACT_ATOMS: atom_id res chain seq x y z
N MET A 1 -30.57 9.42 -45.78
CA MET A 1 -31.02 9.89 -44.45
C MET A 1 -29.80 10.30 -43.67
N LEU A 2 -29.62 11.58 -43.35
CA LEU A 2 -28.53 12.05 -42.52
C LEU A 2 -28.89 11.74 -41.07
N ALA A 3 -27.98 11.08 -40.34
CA ALA A 3 -28.15 10.87 -38.89
C ALA A 3 -28.32 12.23 -38.21
N PRO A 4 -29.28 12.38 -37.29
CA PRO A 4 -29.50 13.67 -36.63
C PRO A 4 -28.26 14.10 -35.83
N VAL A 5 -27.89 15.38 -35.95
CA VAL A 5 -26.67 15.98 -35.36
C VAL A 5 -26.55 15.72 -33.86
N TRP A 6 -27.67 15.57 -33.13
CA TRP A 6 -27.68 15.26 -31.71
C TRP A 6 -27.16 13.85 -31.39
N LEU A 7 -27.32 12.87 -32.30
CA LEU A 7 -26.75 11.52 -32.13
C LEU A 7 -25.21 11.54 -32.22
N ALA A 8 -24.67 12.34 -33.15
CA ALA A 8 -23.23 12.52 -33.26
C ALA A 8 -22.65 13.23 -32.02
N ALA A 9 -23.36 14.25 -31.52
CA ALA A 9 -22.97 14.94 -30.28
C ALA A 9 -23.00 14.00 -29.06
N LEU A 10 -24.05 13.18 -28.92
CA LEU A 10 -24.16 12.20 -27.85
C LEU A 10 -23.03 11.15 -27.91
N ALA A 11 -22.75 10.63 -29.12
CA ALA A 11 -21.65 9.69 -29.31
C ALA A 11 -20.29 10.32 -28.92
N GLY A 12 -20.05 11.56 -29.30
CA GLY A 12 -18.85 12.32 -28.91
C GLY A 12 -18.70 12.45 -27.38
N VAL A 13 -19.77 12.83 -26.69
CA VAL A 13 -19.79 12.91 -25.22
C VAL A 13 -19.49 11.56 -24.57
N LEU A 14 -20.09 10.49 -25.07
CA LEU A 14 -19.85 9.12 -24.54
C LEU A 14 -18.39 8.67 -24.74
N VAL A 15 -17.80 8.96 -25.90
CA VAL A 15 -16.39 8.64 -26.16
C VAL A 15 -15.46 9.43 -25.23
N ILE A 16 -15.71 10.72 -25.02
CA ILE A 16 -14.93 11.56 -24.09
C ILE A 16 -15.08 11.05 -22.66
N ALA A 17 -16.29 10.73 -22.22
CA ALA A 17 -16.57 10.19 -20.90
C ALA A 17 -15.86 8.83 -20.66
N LEU A 18 -15.91 7.95 -21.67
CA LEU A 18 -15.21 6.66 -21.61
C LEU A 18 -13.69 6.84 -21.58
N ALA A 19 -13.13 7.71 -22.41
CA ALA A 19 -11.70 8.02 -22.42
C ALA A 19 -11.26 8.61 -21.07
N PHE A 20 -12.02 9.54 -20.52
CA PHE A 20 -11.78 10.12 -19.20
C PHE A 20 -11.83 9.03 -18.10
N TRP A 21 -12.83 8.15 -18.14
CA TRP A 21 -12.98 7.04 -17.20
C TRP A 21 -11.78 6.08 -17.28
N LEU A 22 -11.35 5.68 -18.48
CA LEU A 22 -10.20 4.81 -18.70
C LEU A 22 -8.89 5.44 -18.19
N VAL A 23 -8.66 6.73 -18.48
CA VAL A 23 -7.48 7.46 -17.98
C VAL A 23 -7.52 7.59 -16.47
N SER A 24 -8.68 7.84 -15.87
CA SER A 24 -8.82 7.94 -14.41
C SER A 24 -8.59 6.59 -13.73
N ALA A 25 -9.10 5.51 -14.28
CA ALA A 25 -8.90 4.16 -13.75
C ALA A 25 -7.42 3.73 -13.82
N ALA A 26 -6.75 4.01 -14.95
CA ALA A 26 -5.32 3.72 -15.13
C ALA A 26 -4.40 4.61 -14.28
N SER A 27 -4.94 5.67 -13.66
CA SER A 27 -4.16 6.63 -12.86
C SER A 27 -4.40 6.51 -11.35
N THR A 28 -5.10 5.49 -10.90
CA THR A 28 -5.39 5.26 -9.48
C THR A 28 -4.22 4.52 -8.83
N THR A 29 -3.58 5.14 -7.85
CA THR A 29 -2.55 4.49 -7.04
C THR A 29 -3.21 3.81 -5.84
N THR A 30 -2.82 2.57 -5.60
CA THR A 30 -3.29 1.79 -4.45
C THR A 30 -2.12 1.55 -3.50
N VAL A 31 -2.25 2.00 -2.25
CA VAL A 31 -1.20 1.82 -1.25
C VAL A 31 -1.76 0.98 -0.11
N PHE A 32 -1.09 -0.13 0.18
CA PHE A 32 -1.34 -0.95 1.36
C PHE A 32 -0.37 -0.50 2.44
N VAL A 33 -0.88 -0.02 3.56
CA VAL A 33 -0.06 0.44 4.69
C VAL A 33 -0.33 -0.45 5.88
N MET A 34 0.72 -1.05 6.44
CA MET A 34 0.60 -1.94 7.58
C MET A 34 1.79 -1.84 8.52
N ARG A 35 1.62 -2.32 9.73
CA ARG A 35 2.69 -2.52 10.69
C ARG A 35 3.48 -3.79 10.35
N HIS A 36 4.78 -3.82 10.75
CA HIS A 36 5.58 -5.03 10.71
C HIS A 36 4.92 -6.18 11.49
N ALA A 37 5.25 -7.41 11.15
CA ALA A 37 4.80 -8.61 11.85
C ALA A 37 5.39 -8.70 13.29
N GLU A 38 4.91 -9.63 14.08
CA GLU A 38 5.28 -9.79 15.50
C GLU A 38 6.79 -9.91 15.68
N LYS A 39 7.34 -9.05 16.55
CA LYS A 39 8.76 -9.02 16.91
C LYS A 39 9.03 -9.82 18.18
N LEU A 40 10.26 -10.29 18.35
CA LEU A 40 10.74 -10.83 19.63
C LEU A 40 10.68 -9.75 20.71
N THR A 41 10.27 -10.15 21.91
CA THR A 41 10.19 -9.29 23.12
C THR A 41 11.00 -9.85 24.29
N SER A 42 11.82 -10.87 24.05
CA SER A 42 12.60 -11.55 25.07
C SER A 42 13.75 -10.73 25.62
N ASP A 43 14.25 -9.78 24.84
CA ASP A 43 15.28 -8.81 25.26
C ASP A 43 14.76 -7.38 25.05
N PRO A 44 14.34 -6.69 26.12
CA PRO A 44 13.88 -5.31 26.02
C PRO A 44 15.00 -4.30 25.65
N ALA A 45 16.26 -4.70 25.79
CA ALA A 45 17.39 -3.85 25.44
C ALA A 45 17.79 -3.94 23.95
N ASP A 46 17.25 -4.90 23.20
CA ASP A 46 17.50 -5.01 21.76
C ASP A 46 16.74 -3.89 21.00
N PRO A 47 17.45 -2.92 20.41
CA PRO A 47 16.82 -1.82 19.67
C PRO A 47 16.22 -2.25 18.34
N ASP A 48 16.65 -3.38 17.79
CA ASP A 48 16.21 -3.89 16.49
C ASP A 48 15.92 -5.40 16.52
N PRO A 49 14.90 -5.82 17.30
CA PRO A 49 14.56 -7.22 17.45
C PRO A 49 14.12 -7.86 16.12
N ALA A 50 14.49 -9.13 15.93
CA ALA A 50 14.01 -9.97 14.84
C ALA A 50 12.52 -10.26 14.97
N LEU A 51 11.93 -10.85 13.93
CA LEU A 51 10.58 -11.41 14.03
C LEU A 51 10.52 -12.57 15.02
N ALA A 52 9.41 -12.66 15.73
CA ALA A 52 9.04 -13.83 16.50
C ALA A 52 8.55 -14.94 15.56
N PRO A 53 8.46 -16.20 16.00
CA PRO A 53 7.93 -17.30 15.15
C PRO A 53 6.54 -17.00 14.57
N ALA A 54 5.66 -16.33 15.34
CA ALA A 54 4.36 -15.88 14.85
C ALA A 54 4.50 -14.85 13.72
N GLY A 55 5.46 -13.91 13.87
CA GLY A 55 5.75 -12.90 12.84
C GLY A 55 6.35 -13.50 11.57
N GLU A 56 7.19 -14.54 11.69
CA GLU A 56 7.70 -15.27 10.53
C GLU A 56 6.57 -15.99 9.77
N ALA A 57 5.63 -16.61 10.49
CA ALA A 57 4.45 -17.23 9.91
C ALA A 57 3.58 -16.19 9.17
N ARG A 58 3.30 -15.05 9.82
CA ARG A 58 2.56 -13.95 9.20
C ARG A 58 3.26 -13.40 7.95
N ALA A 59 4.58 -13.27 7.95
CA ALA A 59 5.35 -12.84 6.78
C ALA A 59 5.16 -13.79 5.58
N LEU A 60 5.08 -15.11 5.84
CA LEU A 60 4.78 -16.10 4.80
C LEU A 60 3.34 -15.99 4.29
N GLU A 61 2.37 -15.76 5.17
CA GLU A 61 0.96 -15.54 4.80
C GLU A 61 0.80 -14.28 3.94
N LEU A 62 1.45 -13.18 4.32
CA LEU A 62 1.48 -11.94 3.53
C LEU A 62 2.08 -12.17 2.14
N ALA A 63 3.16 -12.98 2.06
CA ALA A 63 3.75 -13.34 0.77
C ALA A 63 2.80 -14.19 -0.09
N GLN A 64 1.93 -14.99 0.52
CA GLN A 64 0.90 -15.72 -0.21
C GLN A 64 -0.24 -14.79 -0.65
N PHE A 65 -0.68 -13.88 0.22
CA PHE A 65 -1.76 -12.96 -0.06
C PHE A 65 -1.41 -12.00 -1.20
N PHE A 66 -0.30 -11.27 -1.07
CA PHE A 66 0.14 -10.28 -2.07
C PHE A 66 0.82 -10.91 -3.30
N GLY A 67 1.36 -12.12 -3.18
CA GLY A 67 2.05 -12.82 -4.27
C GLY A 67 1.15 -13.63 -5.20
N ARG A 68 -0.16 -13.70 -4.93
CA ARG A 68 -1.14 -14.48 -5.73
C ARG A 68 -1.91 -13.66 -6.76
N ALA A 69 -1.49 -12.44 -7.05
CA ALA A 69 -2.27 -11.59 -7.95
C ALA A 69 -2.44 -12.24 -9.33
N PRO A 70 -3.68 -12.58 -9.75
CA PRO A 70 -3.94 -13.03 -11.10
C PRO A 70 -3.67 -11.89 -12.09
N ASN A 71 -3.19 -12.23 -13.28
CA ASN A 71 -3.01 -11.30 -14.40
C ASN A 71 -1.98 -10.16 -14.17
N GLY A 72 -0.91 -10.39 -13.40
CA GLY A 72 0.15 -9.40 -13.21
C GLY A 72 -0.28 -8.20 -12.34
N GLN A 73 -1.36 -8.33 -11.58
CA GLN A 73 -1.87 -7.27 -10.69
C GLN A 73 -1.29 -7.35 -9.27
N GLY A 74 -0.02 -7.72 -9.12
CA GLY A 74 0.70 -7.79 -7.86
C GLY A 74 1.09 -6.42 -7.30
N ILE A 75 1.90 -6.44 -6.23
CA ILE A 75 2.59 -5.27 -5.72
C ILE A 75 3.70 -4.87 -6.69
N ASP A 76 3.82 -3.59 -7.00
CA ASP A 76 4.83 -3.05 -7.92
C ASP A 76 6.08 -2.55 -7.18
N ALA A 77 5.92 -2.12 -5.92
CA ALA A 77 7.02 -1.71 -5.06
C ALA A 77 6.68 -1.95 -3.58
N ILE A 78 7.72 -2.13 -2.78
CA ILE A 78 7.63 -2.27 -1.33
C ILE A 78 8.46 -1.17 -0.69
N VAL A 79 7.87 -0.45 0.29
CA VAL A 79 8.59 0.55 1.08
C VAL A 79 8.65 0.08 2.53
N VAL A 80 9.84 0.07 3.13
CA VAL A 80 10.09 -0.39 4.49
C VAL A 80 10.97 0.60 5.24
N SER A 81 11.01 0.49 6.57
CA SER A 81 12.00 1.22 7.37
C SER A 81 13.38 0.51 7.34
N GLU A 82 14.37 1.13 7.97
CA GLU A 82 15.71 0.57 8.17
C GLU A 82 15.73 -0.62 9.12
N PHE A 83 14.68 -0.82 9.95
CA PHE A 83 14.65 -1.86 10.97
C PHE A 83 14.42 -3.26 10.36
N ARG A 84 15.12 -4.27 10.94
CA ARG A 84 15.03 -5.67 10.52
C ARG A 84 13.60 -6.17 10.46
N ARG A 85 12.78 -5.87 11.48
CA ARG A 85 11.40 -6.36 11.59
C ARG A 85 10.51 -5.96 10.41
N THR A 86 10.70 -4.76 9.83
CA THR A 86 9.96 -4.36 8.62
C THR A 86 10.49 -5.08 7.37
N GLN A 87 11.82 -5.19 7.25
CA GLN A 87 12.46 -5.87 6.14
C GLN A 87 12.18 -7.37 6.13
N ASP A 88 12.23 -8.03 7.30
CA ASP A 88 11.95 -9.45 7.46
C ASP A 88 10.48 -9.77 7.19
N THR A 89 9.56 -8.86 7.53
CA THR A 89 8.13 -9.00 7.20
C THR A 89 7.89 -9.12 5.70
N VAL A 90 8.61 -8.38 4.88
CA VAL A 90 8.41 -8.38 3.42
C VAL A 90 9.35 -9.32 2.66
N ARG A 91 10.40 -9.84 3.30
CA ARG A 91 11.42 -10.67 2.65
C ARG A 91 10.85 -11.87 1.89
N PRO A 92 9.88 -12.66 2.44
CA PRO A 92 9.29 -13.77 1.67
C PRO A 92 8.54 -13.29 0.43
N LEU A 93 7.84 -12.16 0.50
CA LEU A 93 7.14 -11.55 -0.65
C LEU A 93 8.13 -11.07 -1.71
N ALA A 94 9.15 -10.31 -1.31
CA ALA A 94 10.16 -9.79 -2.21
C ALA A 94 10.93 -10.92 -2.92
N ASN A 95 11.31 -11.97 -2.18
CA ASN A 95 11.98 -13.14 -2.76
C ASN A 95 11.11 -13.89 -3.77
N ARG A 96 9.81 -13.96 -3.52
CA ARG A 96 8.84 -14.64 -4.39
C ARG A 96 8.55 -13.88 -5.67
N THR A 97 8.49 -12.56 -5.60
CA THR A 97 7.98 -11.70 -6.70
C THR A 97 9.07 -10.94 -7.44
N GLY A 98 10.24 -10.76 -6.83
CA GLY A 98 11.31 -9.91 -7.36
C GLY A 98 11.00 -8.41 -7.30
N VAL A 99 9.95 -8.01 -6.58
CA VAL A 99 9.53 -6.61 -6.45
C VAL A 99 10.60 -5.80 -5.71
N PRO A 100 10.94 -4.57 -6.17
CA PRO A 100 11.94 -3.73 -5.52
C PRO A 100 11.51 -3.34 -4.10
N VAL A 101 12.46 -3.42 -3.16
CA VAL A 101 12.30 -3.00 -1.77
C VAL A 101 13.08 -1.71 -1.53
N ILE A 102 12.38 -0.65 -1.17
CA ILE A 102 12.89 0.70 -0.94
C ILE A 102 12.93 0.94 0.57
N ARG A 103 14.08 1.41 1.08
CA ARG A 103 14.24 1.74 2.49
C ARG A 103 14.12 3.24 2.70
N VAL A 104 13.38 3.63 3.74
CA VAL A 104 13.22 5.03 4.19
C VAL A 104 13.38 5.05 5.71
N PRO A 105 13.97 6.08 6.33
CA PRO A 105 14.03 6.18 7.78
C PRO A 105 12.64 6.06 8.43
N ALA A 106 12.54 5.31 9.53
CA ALA A 106 11.25 5.00 10.18
C ALA A 106 10.48 6.26 10.57
N GLU A 107 11.18 7.28 11.05
CA GLU A 107 10.64 8.56 11.50
C GLU A 107 10.20 9.48 10.33
N ASP A 108 10.64 9.19 9.10
CA ASP A 108 10.32 10.02 7.93
C ASP A 108 8.99 9.58 7.29
N VAL A 109 7.89 9.82 8.02
CA VAL A 109 6.51 9.55 7.58
C VAL A 109 6.22 10.19 6.22
N ARG A 110 6.58 11.47 6.07
CA ARG A 110 6.36 12.22 4.83
C ARG A 110 7.20 11.69 3.67
N GLY A 111 8.47 11.38 3.92
CA GLY A 111 9.36 10.78 2.92
C GLY A 111 8.86 9.41 2.47
N THR A 112 8.34 8.61 3.39
CA THR A 112 7.73 7.30 3.10
C THR A 112 6.53 7.44 2.16
N ALA A 113 5.57 8.32 2.48
CA ALA A 113 4.42 8.59 1.62
C ALA A 113 4.83 9.14 0.25
N LYS A 114 5.74 10.11 0.22
CA LYS A 114 6.28 10.70 -1.01
C LYS A 114 6.98 9.65 -1.88
N ARG A 115 7.79 8.78 -1.28
CA ARG A 115 8.52 7.75 -2.00
C ARG A 115 7.59 6.71 -2.62
N ALA A 116 6.56 6.29 -1.88
CA ALA A 116 5.54 5.37 -2.38
C ALA A 116 4.82 5.92 -3.63
N LEU A 117 4.53 7.23 -3.65
CA LEU A 117 3.82 7.86 -4.75
C LEU A 117 4.71 8.24 -5.94
N ALA A 118 6.00 8.59 -5.70
CA ALA A 118 6.87 9.16 -6.72
C ALA A 118 7.21 8.16 -7.84
N GLU A 119 7.44 6.90 -7.49
CA GLU A 119 7.91 5.86 -8.42
C GLU A 119 6.80 4.95 -8.93
N ASN A 120 5.58 5.02 -8.32
CA ASN A 120 4.52 4.05 -8.58
C ASN A 120 3.15 4.68 -8.80
N ARG A 121 3.08 5.82 -9.47
CA ARG A 121 1.79 6.44 -9.81
C ARG A 121 0.99 5.52 -10.73
N GLY A 122 -0.23 5.21 -10.30
CA GLY A 122 -1.12 4.26 -10.99
C GLY A 122 -0.84 2.79 -10.67
N GLY A 123 0.16 2.51 -9.82
CA GLY A 123 0.55 1.17 -9.38
C GLY A 123 0.05 0.82 -7.98
N ARG A 124 0.57 -0.29 -7.46
CA ARG A 124 0.26 -0.85 -6.14
C ARG A 124 1.51 -0.91 -5.29
N VAL A 125 1.49 -0.25 -4.14
CA VAL A 125 2.62 -0.17 -3.22
C VAL A 125 2.25 -0.79 -1.88
N LEU A 126 3.16 -1.59 -1.33
CA LEU A 126 3.07 -2.05 0.05
C LEU A 126 4.04 -1.23 0.91
N ILE A 127 3.53 -0.60 1.95
CA ILE A 127 4.33 0.08 2.98
C ILE A 127 4.25 -0.73 4.27
N VAL A 128 5.40 -1.07 4.83
CA VAL A 128 5.48 -1.72 6.14
C VAL A 128 6.25 -0.81 7.10
N GLY A 129 5.52 -0.27 8.07
CA GLY A 129 5.98 0.65 9.10
C GLY A 129 5.81 0.11 10.52
N HIS A 130 5.55 1.00 11.46
CA HIS A 130 5.43 0.74 12.89
C HIS A 130 4.08 1.27 13.43
N SER A 131 3.70 0.88 14.65
CA SER A 131 2.42 1.30 15.27
C SER A 131 2.29 2.81 15.41
N ASP A 132 3.40 3.50 15.63
CA ASP A 132 3.50 4.95 15.79
C ASP A 132 3.56 5.72 14.46
N THR A 133 3.98 5.07 13.37
CA THR A 133 4.16 5.74 12.07
C THR A 133 3.07 5.41 11.05
N VAL A 134 2.47 4.22 11.11
CA VAL A 134 1.42 3.78 10.18
C VAL A 134 0.24 4.76 10.12
N PRO A 135 -0.35 5.25 11.25
CA PRO A 135 -1.43 6.22 11.18
C PRO A 135 -1.04 7.51 10.44
N GLY A 136 0.13 8.07 10.76
CA GLY A 136 0.64 9.28 10.11
C GLY A 136 0.93 9.08 8.61
N ILE A 137 1.41 7.90 8.19
CA ILE A 137 1.59 7.58 6.77
C ILE A 137 0.25 7.54 6.04
N VAL A 138 -0.77 6.94 6.65
CA VAL A 138 -2.12 6.91 6.07
C VAL A 138 -2.69 8.32 5.94
N GLU A 139 -2.53 9.15 6.97
CA GLU A 139 -2.97 10.55 6.96
C GLU A 139 -2.23 11.36 5.88
N GLU A 140 -0.90 11.24 5.76
CA GLU A 140 -0.11 11.95 4.73
C GLU A 140 -0.51 11.52 3.30
N LEU A 141 -0.90 10.26 3.10
CA LEU A 141 -1.35 9.74 1.81
C LEU A 141 -2.77 10.17 1.43
N SER A 142 -3.67 10.28 2.41
CA SER A 142 -5.12 10.39 2.18
C SER A 142 -5.74 11.68 2.71
N GLY A 143 -5.11 12.35 3.66
CA GLY A 143 -5.70 13.42 4.45
C GLY A 143 -6.72 12.95 5.50
N ILE A 144 -6.81 11.63 5.75
CA ILE A 144 -7.77 11.02 6.68
C ILE A 144 -7.02 10.52 7.91
N ASP A 145 -7.37 11.05 9.09
CA ASP A 145 -6.91 10.53 10.37
C ASP A 145 -7.63 9.21 10.70
N VAL A 146 -6.85 8.15 10.92
CA VAL A 146 -7.35 6.81 11.26
C VAL A 146 -7.25 6.49 12.75
N GLY A 147 -6.81 7.47 13.55
CA GLY A 147 -6.55 7.30 14.97
C GLY A 147 -5.28 6.50 15.29
N PRO A 148 -4.91 6.39 16.56
CA PRO A 148 -3.71 5.68 16.97
C PRO A 148 -3.84 4.16 16.80
N MET A 149 -2.71 3.51 16.50
CA MET A 149 -2.60 2.05 16.43
C MET A 149 -1.92 1.53 17.71
N SER A 150 -2.51 0.52 18.33
CA SER A 150 -1.92 -0.13 19.50
C SER A 150 -0.72 -1.01 19.12
N GLU A 151 0.28 -1.12 20.01
CA GLU A 151 1.37 -2.06 19.85
C GLU A 151 0.95 -3.55 19.93
N ALA A 152 -0.25 -3.84 20.38
CA ALA A 152 -0.81 -5.19 20.38
C ALA A 152 -1.54 -5.55 19.08
N GLU A 153 -1.77 -4.55 18.20
CA GLU A 153 -2.49 -4.75 16.94
C GLU A 153 -1.54 -5.16 15.81
N TYR A 154 -1.68 -6.38 15.35
CA TYR A 154 -1.02 -6.94 14.18
C TYR A 154 -2.07 -7.36 13.14
N GLY A 155 -1.68 -7.51 11.89
CA GLY A 155 -2.60 -7.94 10.82
C GLY A 155 -3.50 -6.84 10.26
N ILE A 156 -3.48 -5.62 10.80
CA ILE A 156 -4.23 -4.49 10.25
C ILE A 156 -3.52 -3.96 9.00
N VAL A 157 -4.27 -3.86 7.90
CA VAL A 157 -3.84 -3.26 6.66
C VAL A 157 -4.78 -2.13 6.29
N TYR A 158 -4.27 -0.93 6.13
CA TYR A 158 -5.00 0.18 5.55
C TYR A 158 -4.81 0.18 4.04
N LEU A 159 -5.90 -0.01 3.31
CA LEU A 159 -5.95 0.14 1.86
C LEU A 159 -6.27 1.60 1.55
N VAL A 160 -5.29 2.33 1.04
CA VAL A 160 -5.42 3.72 0.62
C VAL A 160 -5.53 3.76 -0.90
N THR A 161 -6.67 4.18 -1.40
CA THR A 161 -6.93 4.35 -2.84
C THR A 161 -6.83 5.82 -3.19
N ILE A 162 -5.92 6.18 -4.09
CA ILE A 162 -5.59 7.57 -4.44
C ILE A 162 -5.85 7.78 -5.93
N PRO A 163 -7.06 8.20 -6.31
CA PRO A 163 -7.38 8.55 -7.69
C PRO A 163 -6.68 9.87 -8.08
N ARG A 164 -6.31 10.00 -9.35
CA ARG A 164 -5.64 11.23 -9.83
C ARG A 164 -6.50 12.48 -9.73
N PHE A 165 -7.83 12.34 -9.86
CA PHE A 165 -8.75 13.47 -10.02
C PHE A 165 -9.88 13.47 -8.97
N SER A 166 -9.72 12.75 -7.87
CA SER A 166 -10.72 12.67 -6.80
C SER A 166 -10.04 12.58 -5.44
N HIS A 167 -10.84 12.60 -4.38
CA HIS A 167 -10.34 12.41 -3.02
C HIS A 167 -9.87 10.98 -2.80
N ALA A 168 -8.86 10.82 -1.95
CA ALA A 168 -8.42 9.51 -1.52
C ALA A 168 -9.49 8.85 -0.62
N ALA A 169 -9.50 7.52 -0.63
CA ALA A 169 -10.34 6.71 0.26
C ALA A 169 -9.46 5.75 1.06
N VAL A 170 -9.85 5.50 2.31
CA VAL A 170 -9.17 4.57 3.20
C VAL A 170 -10.14 3.48 3.61
N THR A 171 -9.70 2.23 3.51
CA THR A 171 -10.42 1.05 3.99
C THR A 171 -9.51 0.28 4.94
N ARG A 172 -9.96 0.02 6.16
CA ARG A 172 -9.27 -0.86 7.11
C ARG A 172 -9.64 -2.32 6.81
N LEU A 173 -8.64 -3.16 6.70
CA LEU A 173 -8.76 -4.60 6.53
C LEU A 173 -8.06 -5.27 7.72
N ASP A 174 -8.69 -6.29 8.29
CA ASP A 174 -8.08 -7.13 9.32
C ASP A 174 -7.73 -8.47 8.67
N LEU A 175 -6.44 -8.71 8.46
CA LEU A 175 -5.93 -9.99 7.96
C LEU A 175 -5.79 -10.97 9.12
N PRO A 176 -6.09 -12.24 8.91
CA PRO A 176 -6.00 -13.28 9.95
C PRO A 176 -4.58 -13.44 10.52
#